data_e1444b1892a8c2d4ec2f1df6a9852925
#
_entry.id   e1444b1892a8c2d4ec2f1df6a9852925
#
_cell.length_a   1.000
_cell.length_b   1.000
_cell.length_c   1.000
_cell.angle_alpha   90.00
_cell.angle_beta   90.00
_cell.angle_gamma   90.00
#
_symmetry.space_group_name_H-M   'P 1'
#
loop_
_entity.id
_entity.type
_entity.pdbx_description
1 polymer ?
#
loop_
_entity_poly.entity_id
_entity_poly.type
_entity_poly.pdbx_seq_one_letter_code
_entity_poly.pdbx_strand_id
1 'polypeptide(L)'
;MNKRTLIITSILVGLVVILLIIIVWQKQHKEGFFAVEKIGSLEDIDAFIYINLENREDRKKELLAEFQKLSIPSSKIFKISGIYIPNNGHKGCVQSHILALNMAKLNGWNNVMIMEDDAELTVAPEEFKKRFKDILDYLASADNEPAFDVLMLATANASKSPVDKINNLGDGIVRVSSSTTSSAYVIKQHYYDKMIALFTYLNGMMDASAWSNSGHEEYALDQNWQAMQKRDMWYGWTNDLIRQRNSTSTINQWLAKNNKK
;
A
#
# COMPACT_ATOMS: atom_id res chain seq x y z
N MET A 1 -28.73 1.29 -59.09
CA MET A 1 -28.94 1.64 -57.66
C MET A 1 -29.04 3.16 -57.59
N ASN A 2 -30.10 3.69 -56.97
CA ASN A 2 -30.34 5.13 -56.88
C ASN A 2 -29.30 5.78 -55.94
N LYS A 3 -28.85 7.02 -56.22
CA LYS A 3 -27.89 7.76 -55.38
C LYS A 3 -28.28 7.77 -53.89
N ARG A 4 -29.59 7.88 -53.59
CA ARG A 4 -30.09 7.83 -52.20
C ARG A 4 -29.86 6.46 -51.55
N THR A 5 -30.06 5.37 -52.28
CA THR A 5 -29.85 4.00 -51.79
C THR A 5 -28.36 3.78 -51.48
N LEU A 6 -27.45 4.31 -52.30
CA LEU A 6 -26.01 4.21 -52.12
C LEU A 6 -25.55 4.95 -50.86
N ILE A 7 -26.10 6.15 -50.61
CA ILE A 7 -25.78 6.93 -49.41
C ILE A 7 -26.28 6.22 -48.15
N ILE A 8 -27.50 5.70 -48.17
CA ILE A 8 -28.09 5.00 -47.01
C ILE A 8 -27.30 3.73 -46.68
N THR A 9 -26.91 2.94 -47.69
CA THR A 9 -26.08 1.74 -47.46
C THR A 9 -24.70 2.10 -46.91
N SER A 10 -24.06 3.16 -47.39
CA SER A 10 -22.76 3.60 -46.87
C SER A 10 -22.84 4.06 -45.42
N ILE A 11 -23.91 4.75 -45.04
CA ILE A 11 -24.13 5.17 -43.63
C ILE A 11 -24.37 3.95 -42.75
N LEU A 12 -25.18 2.97 -43.18
CA LEU A 12 -25.45 1.75 -42.42
C LEU A 12 -24.18 0.90 -42.22
N VAL A 13 -23.35 0.77 -43.27
CA VAL A 13 -22.05 0.07 -43.15
C VAL A 13 -21.12 0.79 -42.20
N GLY A 14 -21.06 2.12 -42.23
CA GLY A 14 -20.27 2.92 -41.28
C GLY A 14 -20.71 2.74 -39.82
N LEU A 15 -22.04 2.73 -39.58
CA LEU A 15 -22.58 2.49 -38.24
C LEU A 15 -22.28 1.06 -37.74
N VAL A 16 -22.35 0.05 -38.59
CA VAL A 16 -21.98 -1.33 -38.22
C VAL A 16 -20.50 -1.44 -37.87
N VAL A 17 -19.62 -0.80 -38.64
CA VAL A 17 -18.18 -0.79 -38.39
C VAL A 17 -17.88 -0.09 -37.03
N ILE A 18 -18.51 1.05 -36.76
CA ILE A 18 -18.38 1.76 -35.48
C ILE A 18 -18.86 0.87 -34.32
N LEU A 19 -20.01 0.20 -34.50
CA LEU A 19 -20.54 -0.70 -33.44
C LEU A 19 -19.61 -1.88 -33.19
N LEU A 20 -19.01 -2.46 -34.22
CA LEU A 20 -18.02 -3.53 -34.08
C LEU A 20 -16.75 -3.05 -33.38
N ILE A 21 -16.28 -1.84 -33.71
CA ILE A 21 -15.14 -1.23 -33.00
C ILE A 21 -15.46 -1.03 -31.51
N ILE A 22 -16.66 -0.53 -31.20
CA ILE A 22 -17.10 -0.35 -29.79
C ILE A 22 -17.20 -1.71 -29.09
N ILE A 23 -17.74 -2.74 -29.75
CA ILE A 23 -17.84 -4.09 -29.15
C ILE A 23 -16.44 -4.69 -28.90
N VAL A 24 -15.53 -4.57 -29.89
CA VAL A 24 -14.14 -5.03 -29.73
C VAL A 24 -13.43 -4.24 -28.64
N TRP A 25 -13.62 -2.92 -28.60
CA TRP A 25 -13.06 -2.06 -27.56
C TRP A 25 -13.63 -2.41 -26.17
N GLN A 26 -14.96 -2.60 -26.08
CA GLN A 26 -15.60 -3.04 -24.82
C GLN A 26 -15.17 -4.46 -24.42
N LYS A 27 -14.93 -5.37 -25.38
CA LYS A 27 -14.44 -6.72 -25.09
C LYS A 27 -12.99 -6.67 -24.61
N GLN A 28 -12.10 -5.91 -25.26
CA GLN A 28 -10.73 -5.69 -24.80
C GLN A 28 -10.67 -4.98 -23.45
N HIS A 29 -11.59 -4.04 -23.20
CA HIS A 29 -11.69 -3.39 -21.89
C HIS A 29 -12.46 -4.19 -20.84
N LYS A 30 -13.33 -5.15 -21.24
CA LYS A 30 -13.93 -6.11 -20.29
C LYS A 30 -12.97 -7.25 -19.92
N GLU A 31 -12.09 -7.64 -20.83
CA GLU A 31 -11.00 -8.59 -20.52
C GLU A 31 -9.86 -7.90 -19.75
N GLY A 32 -9.76 -6.57 -19.81
CA GLY A 32 -8.95 -5.71 -18.94
C GLY A 32 -9.69 -5.22 -17.69
N PHE A 33 -10.94 -5.62 -17.47
CA PHE A 33 -11.57 -5.52 -16.17
C PHE A 33 -10.92 -6.62 -15.30
N PHE A 34 -9.84 -6.22 -14.66
CA PHE A 34 -8.96 -6.95 -13.78
C PHE A 34 -9.68 -8.16 -13.20
N ALA A 35 -9.37 -9.36 -13.68
CA ALA A 35 -9.43 -10.49 -12.79
C ALA A 35 -8.58 -10.06 -11.59
N VAL A 36 -9.23 -9.76 -10.47
CA VAL A 36 -8.51 -9.45 -9.22
C VAL A 36 -7.67 -10.69 -8.97
N GLU A 37 -6.39 -10.62 -9.32
CA GLU A 37 -5.52 -11.77 -9.25
C GLU A 37 -5.48 -12.17 -7.79
N LYS A 38 -5.99 -13.38 -7.50
CA LYS A 38 -6.20 -13.85 -6.14
C LYS A 38 -4.83 -14.05 -5.52
N ILE A 39 -4.47 -13.17 -4.61
CA ILE A 39 -3.25 -13.35 -3.81
C ILE A 39 -3.48 -14.52 -2.85
N GLY A 40 -2.65 -15.54 -2.93
CA GLY A 40 -2.72 -16.75 -2.08
C GLY A 40 -1.48 -16.95 -1.21
N SER A 41 -0.40 -16.21 -1.49
CA SER A 41 0.86 -16.37 -0.79
C SER A 41 1.74 -15.12 -0.89
N LEU A 42 2.90 -15.14 -0.22
CA LEU A 42 3.89 -14.06 -0.31
C LEU A 42 4.51 -13.96 -1.71
N GLU A 43 4.55 -15.06 -2.45
CA GLU A 43 5.06 -15.17 -3.81
C GLU A 43 4.18 -14.40 -4.81
N ASP A 44 2.91 -14.18 -4.51
CA ASP A 44 1.94 -13.46 -5.35
C ASP A 44 2.01 -11.93 -5.15
N ILE A 45 2.86 -11.45 -4.25
CA ILE A 45 3.20 -10.02 -4.18
C ILE A 45 4.01 -9.66 -5.43
N ASP A 46 3.52 -8.68 -6.20
CA ASP A 46 4.18 -8.24 -7.44
C ASP A 46 5.48 -7.51 -7.16
N ALA A 47 5.48 -6.66 -6.13
CA ALA A 47 6.65 -5.88 -5.76
C ALA A 47 6.75 -5.64 -4.24
N PHE A 48 7.97 -5.70 -3.75
CA PHE A 48 8.38 -5.28 -2.42
C PHE A 48 9.09 -3.93 -2.55
N ILE A 49 8.37 -2.86 -2.25
CA ILE A 49 8.87 -1.50 -2.40
C ILE A 49 9.37 -1.04 -1.04
N TYR A 50 10.63 -0.62 -0.96
CA TYR A 50 11.15 -0.07 0.27
C TYR A 50 11.55 1.40 0.12
N ILE A 51 11.28 2.17 1.17
CA ILE A 51 11.61 3.59 1.28
C ILE A 51 12.85 3.73 2.15
N ASN A 52 13.90 4.34 1.61
CA ASN A 52 15.15 4.51 2.33
C ASN A 52 15.85 5.81 1.93
N LEU A 53 16.25 6.61 2.90
CA LEU A 53 17.07 7.81 2.67
C LEU A 53 18.48 7.41 2.17
N GLU A 54 19.01 8.15 1.19
CA GLU A 54 20.32 7.84 0.57
C GLU A 54 21.47 7.77 1.58
N ASN A 55 21.42 8.56 2.64
CA ASN A 55 22.43 8.58 3.69
C ASN A 55 22.23 7.51 4.79
N ARG A 56 21.24 6.60 4.64
CA ARG A 56 20.96 5.53 5.58
C ARG A 56 21.27 4.15 4.98
N GLU A 57 22.53 3.99 4.50
CA GLU A 57 23.01 2.69 4.01
C GLU A 57 23.03 1.61 5.09
N ASP A 58 23.15 1.99 6.36
CA ASP A 58 23.00 1.13 7.52
C ASP A 58 21.65 0.42 7.53
N ARG A 59 20.56 1.19 7.49
CA ARG A 59 19.18 0.69 7.48
C ARG A 59 18.84 -0.08 6.21
N LYS A 60 19.30 0.39 5.07
CA LYS A 60 19.15 -0.34 3.79
C LYS A 60 19.71 -1.75 3.88
N LYS A 61 20.94 -1.90 4.41
CA LYS A 61 21.56 -3.21 4.58
C LYS A 61 20.75 -4.11 5.51
N GLU A 62 20.27 -3.56 6.61
CA GLU A 62 19.45 -4.28 7.57
C GLU A 62 18.14 -4.77 6.94
N LEU A 63 17.42 -3.90 6.22
CA LEU A 63 16.16 -4.27 5.56
C LEU A 63 16.35 -5.30 4.44
N LEU A 64 17.40 -5.15 3.63
CA LEU A 64 17.71 -6.14 2.58
C LEU A 64 18.02 -7.51 3.18
N ALA A 65 18.58 -7.57 4.39
CA ALA A 65 18.76 -8.84 5.11
C ALA A 65 17.40 -9.45 5.54
N GLU A 66 16.39 -8.65 5.89
CA GLU A 66 15.04 -9.17 6.17
C GLU A 66 14.42 -9.76 4.89
N PHE A 67 14.53 -9.10 3.75
CA PHE A 67 14.07 -9.68 2.47
C PHE A 67 14.78 -10.98 2.13
N GLN A 68 16.07 -11.07 2.39
CA GLN A 68 16.85 -12.29 2.18
C GLN A 68 16.35 -13.45 3.07
N LYS A 69 16.05 -13.19 4.34
CA LYS A 69 15.46 -14.20 5.25
C LYS A 69 14.14 -14.75 4.69
N LEU A 70 13.31 -13.90 4.11
CA LEU A 70 12.04 -14.28 3.49
C LEU A 70 12.21 -14.92 2.11
N SER A 71 13.44 -14.99 1.57
CA SER A 71 13.75 -15.49 0.24
C SER A 71 13.08 -14.70 -0.89
N ILE A 72 12.90 -13.38 -0.69
CA ILE A 72 12.30 -12.52 -1.72
C ILE A 72 13.26 -12.36 -2.89
N PRO A 73 12.82 -12.66 -4.14
CA PRO A 73 13.66 -12.48 -5.32
C PRO A 73 14.05 -11.02 -5.51
N SER A 74 15.33 -10.77 -5.82
CA SER A 74 15.82 -9.40 -6.04
C SER A 74 15.11 -8.68 -7.18
N SER A 75 14.58 -9.42 -8.16
CA SER A 75 13.77 -8.89 -9.26
C SER A 75 12.42 -8.29 -8.80
N LYS A 76 11.97 -8.62 -7.61
CA LYS A 76 10.73 -8.06 -7.01
C LYS A 76 11.01 -6.97 -5.97
N ILE A 77 12.27 -6.62 -5.71
CA ILE A 77 12.64 -5.63 -4.70
C ILE A 77 12.95 -4.29 -5.37
N PHE A 78 12.22 -3.25 -5.00
CA PHE A 78 12.32 -1.92 -5.60
C PHE A 78 12.57 -0.87 -4.52
N LYS A 79 13.52 0.05 -4.78
CA LYS A 79 13.85 1.15 -3.88
C LYS A 79 13.12 2.43 -4.28
N ILE A 80 12.55 3.10 -3.29
CA ILE A 80 12.24 4.53 -3.36
C ILE A 80 13.33 5.27 -2.59
N SER A 81 14.01 6.19 -3.25
CA SER A 81 14.88 7.15 -2.57
C SER A 81 14.01 8.06 -1.71
N GLY A 82 14.07 7.86 -0.41
CA GLY A 82 13.28 8.60 0.56
C GLY A 82 13.54 10.12 0.44
N ILE A 83 12.47 10.90 0.52
CA ILE A 83 12.56 12.35 0.42
C ILE A 83 12.96 12.93 1.78
N TYR A 84 14.12 13.57 1.81
CA TYR A 84 14.58 14.28 2.99
C TYR A 84 14.17 15.75 2.93
N ILE A 85 13.30 16.17 3.84
CA ILE A 85 12.91 17.59 3.99
C ILE A 85 13.41 18.04 5.36
N PRO A 86 14.43 18.91 5.39
CA PRO A 86 14.89 19.50 6.64
C PRO A 86 13.71 20.15 7.40
N ASN A 87 13.61 19.87 8.69
CA ASN A 87 12.59 20.44 9.58
C ASN A 87 11.14 19.97 9.32
N ASN A 88 10.91 19.06 8.35
CA ASN A 88 9.60 18.47 8.11
C ASN A 88 9.71 17.01 7.63
N GLY A 89 10.10 16.12 8.53
CA GLY A 89 10.25 14.70 8.22
C GLY A 89 8.92 14.02 7.85
N HIS A 90 7.80 14.45 8.44
CA HIS A 90 6.47 13.93 8.11
C HIS A 90 6.10 14.19 6.66
N LYS A 91 6.42 15.40 6.15
CA LYS A 91 6.20 15.72 4.74
C LYS A 91 7.06 14.87 3.81
N GLY A 92 8.35 14.67 4.16
CA GLY A 92 9.23 13.77 3.42
C GLY A 92 8.72 12.33 3.39
N CYS A 93 8.21 11.83 4.52
CA CYS A 93 7.57 10.51 4.62
C CYS A 93 6.34 10.41 3.70
N VAL A 94 5.40 11.36 3.80
CA VAL A 94 4.20 11.41 2.94
C VAL A 94 4.57 11.40 1.46
N GLN A 95 5.51 12.25 1.03
CA GLN A 95 5.95 12.31 -0.38
C GLN A 95 6.60 11.00 -0.83
N SER A 96 7.38 10.34 0.03
CA SER A 96 8.01 9.06 -0.28
C SER A 96 6.98 7.95 -0.49
N HIS A 97 5.92 7.90 0.33
CA HIS A 97 4.82 6.94 0.15
C HIS A 97 4.00 7.23 -1.10
N ILE A 98 3.78 8.52 -1.47
CA ILE A 98 3.17 8.90 -2.76
C ILE A 98 4.00 8.35 -3.94
N LEU A 99 5.32 8.47 -3.88
CA LEU A 99 6.20 7.92 -4.92
C LEU A 99 6.11 6.40 -5.01
N ALA A 100 6.07 5.69 -3.87
CA ALA A 100 5.92 4.24 -3.83
C ALA A 100 4.61 3.79 -4.48
N LEU A 101 3.49 4.42 -4.14
CA LEU A 101 2.17 4.11 -4.70
C LEU A 101 2.08 4.45 -6.20
N ASN A 102 2.67 5.58 -6.63
CA ASN A 102 2.72 5.93 -8.04
C ASN A 102 3.60 4.94 -8.84
N MET A 103 4.72 4.48 -8.29
CA MET A 103 5.53 3.41 -8.90
C MET A 103 4.69 2.15 -9.08
N ALA A 104 3.96 1.73 -8.06
CA ALA A 104 3.08 0.56 -8.13
C ALA A 104 2.02 0.72 -9.23
N LYS A 105 1.36 1.88 -9.28
CA LYS A 105 0.33 2.20 -10.27
C LYS A 105 0.89 2.22 -11.70
N LEU A 106 2.04 2.86 -11.92
CA LEU A 106 2.66 2.96 -13.24
C LEU A 106 3.13 1.61 -13.81
N ASN A 107 3.54 0.69 -12.93
CA ASN A 107 3.92 -0.67 -13.33
C ASN A 107 2.72 -1.63 -13.43
N GLY A 108 1.51 -1.20 -13.08
CA GLY A 108 0.31 -2.02 -13.13
C GLY A 108 0.30 -3.17 -12.14
N TRP A 109 1.04 -3.07 -11.02
CA TRP A 109 1.09 -4.10 -9.99
C TRP A 109 -0.22 -4.17 -9.21
N ASN A 110 -0.73 -5.38 -9.02
CA ASN A 110 -2.01 -5.63 -8.34
C ASN A 110 -1.88 -5.60 -6.82
N ASN A 111 -0.76 -6.14 -6.30
CA ASN A 111 -0.50 -6.26 -4.88
C ASN A 111 0.95 -5.88 -4.60
N VAL A 112 1.17 -4.85 -3.79
CA VAL A 112 2.52 -4.46 -3.39
C VAL A 112 2.66 -4.44 -1.88
N MET A 113 3.84 -4.82 -1.41
CA MET A 113 4.25 -4.61 -0.02
C MET A 113 5.15 -3.37 0.04
N ILE A 114 4.74 -2.38 0.83
CA ILE A 114 5.53 -1.16 1.05
C ILE A 114 6.12 -1.24 2.46
N MET A 115 7.43 -0.98 2.58
CA MET A 115 8.17 -1.04 3.84
C MET A 115 9.06 0.19 4.00
N GLU A 116 9.14 0.69 5.22
CA GLU A 116 10.19 1.66 5.60
C GLU A 116 11.49 0.93 5.96
N ASP A 117 12.60 1.63 5.91
CA ASP A 117 13.94 1.05 6.09
C ASP A 117 14.27 0.58 7.51
N ASP A 118 13.39 0.84 8.47
CA ASP A 118 13.47 0.35 9.85
C ASP A 118 12.51 -0.81 10.16
N ALA A 119 11.89 -1.38 9.15
CA ALA A 119 11.07 -2.57 9.31
C ALA A 119 11.92 -3.80 9.67
N GLU A 120 11.45 -4.60 10.63
CA GLU A 120 12.13 -5.78 11.15
C GLU A 120 11.13 -6.89 11.41
N LEU A 121 11.44 -8.14 11.02
CA LEU A 121 10.60 -9.30 11.32
C LEU A 121 10.50 -9.54 12.82
N THR A 122 9.31 -9.83 13.30
CA THR A 122 9.04 -10.18 14.71
C THR A 122 9.04 -11.69 14.95
N VAL A 123 8.94 -12.47 13.88
CA VAL A 123 8.82 -13.94 13.89
C VAL A 123 9.82 -14.57 12.94
N ALA A 124 10.02 -15.88 13.06
CA ALA A 124 10.84 -16.64 12.14
C ALA A 124 10.27 -16.58 10.71
N PRO A 125 11.11 -16.66 9.66
CA PRO A 125 10.66 -16.53 8.26
C PRO A 125 9.56 -17.52 7.87
N GLU A 126 9.65 -18.77 8.31
CA GLU A 126 8.64 -19.78 8.00
C GLU A 126 7.31 -19.52 8.70
N GLU A 127 7.36 -19.00 9.93
CA GLU A 127 6.17 -18.56 10.66
C GLU A 127 5.55 -17.34 9.99
N PHE A 128 6.36 -16.40 9.51
CA PHE A 128 5.89 -15.25 8.73
C PHE A 128 5.09 -15.70 7.51
N LYS A 129 5.69 -16.57 6.68
CA LYS A 129 5.05 -17.09 5.45
C LYS A 129 3.76 -17.83 5.76
N LYS A 130 3.79 -18.67 6.80
CA LYS A 130 2.60 -19.41 7.23
C LYS A 130 1.47 -18.48 7.64
N ARG A 131 1.74 -17.53 8.54
CA ARG A 131 0.72 -16.59 9.04
C ARG A 131 0.22 -15.65 7.94
N PHE A 132 1.11 -15.25 7.03
CA PHE A 132 0.73 -14.47 5.84
C PHE A 132 -0.23 -15.26 4.94
N LYS A 133 0.03 -16.55 4.72
CA LYS A 133 -0.86 -17.42 3.97
C LYS A 133 -2.21 -17.63 4.68
N ASP A 134 -2.19 -17.86 5.98
CA ASP A 134 -3.40 -18.12 6.78
C ASP A 134 -4.40 -16.94 6.67
N ILE A 135 -3.93 -15.67 6.71
CA ILE A 135 -4.82 -14.50 6.54
C ILE A 135 -5.38 -14.44 5.12
N LEU A 136 -4.58 -14.77 4.10
CA LEU A 136 -5.05 -14.77 2.72
C LEU A 136 -6.08 -15.85 2.47
N ASP A 137 -5.87 -17.05 2.98
CA ASP A 137 -6.83 -18.15 2.90
C ASP A 137 -8.14 -17.80 3.60
N TYR A 138 -8.07 -17.18 4.78
CA TYR A 138 -9.25 -16.71 5.51
C TYR A 138 -10.03 -15.66 4.70
N LEU A 139 -9.35 -14.62 4.20
CA LEU A 139 -9.98 -13.56 3.43
C LEU A 139 -10.54 -14.04 2.09
N ALA A 140 -9.90 -15.06 1.49
CA ALA A 140 -10.37 -15.68 0.25
C ALA A 140 -11.59 -16.56 0.44
N SER A 141 -11.84 -17.07 1.66
CA SER A 141 -13.03 -17.87 1.99
C SER A 141 -14.28 -17.02 2.26
N ALA A 142 -14.11 -15.72 2.49
CA ALA A 142 -15.22 -14.78 2.60
C ALA A 142 -15.81 -14.48 1.22
N ASP A 143 -17.12 -14.59 1.05
CA ASP A 143 -17.82 -14.34 -0.24
C ASP A 143 -17.79 -12.87 -0.71
N ASN A 144 -16.94 -12.06 -0.10
CA ASN A 144 -16.85 -10.62 -0.35
C ASN A 144 -15.54 -10.28 -1.10
N GLU A 145 -15.63 -9.90 -2.35
CA GLU A 145 -14.56 -9.27 -3.12
C GLU A 145 -14.72 -7.71 -3.12
N PRO A 146 -13.65 -6.95 -2.92
CA PRO A 146 -12.28 -7.37 -2.59
C PRO A 146 -12.14 -7.82 -1.14
N ALA A 147 -11.42 -8.93 -0.92
CA ALA A 147 -11.26 -9.52 0.41
C ALA A 147 -10.56 -8.58 1.42
N PHE A 148 -9.74 -7.64 0.94
CA PHE A 148 -9.11 -6.58 1.74
C PHE A 148 -8.66 -5.40 0.84
N ASP A 149 -8.50 -4.25 1.47
CA ASP A 149 -7.86 -3.06 0.87
C ASP A 149 -6.38 -2.98 1.26
N VAL A 150 -6.10 -3.18 2.56
CA VAL A 150 -4.77 -3.09 3.14
C VAL A 150 -4.57 -4.19 4.20
N LEU A 151 -3.40 -4.84 4.20
CA LEU A 151 -2.92 -5.66 5.32
C LEU A 151 -1.82 -4.91 6.06
N MET A 152 -2.05 -4.61 7.33
CA MET A 152 -1.07 -4.00 8.22
C MET A 152 -0.15 -5.09 8.77
N LEU A 153 1.12 -5.07 8.40
CA LEU A 153 2.14 -5.98 8.91
C LEU A 153 2.76 -5.47 10.21
N ALA A 154 2.74 -4.15 10.38
CA ALA A 154 3.16 -3.46 11.59
C ALA A 154 2.05 -2.51 12.06
N THR A 155 1.81 -2.44 13.37
CA THR A 155 0.84 -1.54 13.96
C THR A 155 1.43 -0.87 15.21
N ALA A 156 0.93 0.33 15.55
CA ALA A 156 1.22 0.98 16.82
C ALA A 156 -0.04 1.69 17.31
N ASN A 157 -0.21 1.77 18.64
CA ASN A 157 -1.40 2.37 19.27
C ASN A 157 -2.71 1.87 18.64
N ALA A 158 -2.79 0.57 18.35
CA ALA A 158 -3.81 0.01 17.49
C ALA A 158 -5.10 -0.37 18.24
N SER A 159 -6.24 -0.10 17.62
CA SER A 159 -7.53 -0.73 17.97
C SER A 159 -7.78 -1.89 17.01
N LYS A 160 -7.73 -3.10 17.54
CA LYS A 160 -7.86 -4.36 16.82
C LYS A 160 -9.07 -5.12 17.34
N SER A 161 -9.89 -5.63 16.42
CA SER A 161 -11.02 -6.50 16.75
C SER A 161 -10.84 -7.86 16.08
N PRO A 162 -10.91 -8.99 16.82
CA PRO A 162 -10.87 -10.32 16.23
C PRO A 162 -11.95 -10.47 15.16
N VAL A 163 -11.59 -10.98 13.99
CA VAL A 163 -12.54 -11.15 12.87
C VAL A 163 -13.16 -12.52 12.92
N ASP A 164 -12.42 -13.50 13.46
CA ASP A 164 -12.95 -14.84 13.68
C ASP A 164 -12.38 -15.44 14.96
N LYS A 165 -13.20 -16.33 15.56
CA LYS A 165 -12.78 -17.20 16.65
C LYS A 165 -12.02 -18.41 16.07
N ILE A 166 -10.95 -18.19 15.33
CA ILE A 166 -10.02 -19.26 14.99
C ILE A 166 -9.32 -19.67 16.29
N ASN A 167 -10.01 -20.52 17.02
CA ASN A 167 -9.81 -20.85 18.42
C ASN A 167 -8.52 -21.64 18.73
N ASN A 168 -7.55 -21.78 17.80
CA ASN A 168 -6.35 -22.59 18.06
C ASN A 168 -5.01 -21.95 17.61
N LEU A 169 -5.02 -20.75 17.04
CA LEU A 169 -3.80 -20.04 16.72
C LEU A 169 -3.73 -18.82 17.65
N GLY A 170 -2.82 -18.80 18.59
CA GLY A 170 -2.62 -17.72 19.56
C GLY A 170 -2.40 -16.32 18.96
N ASP A 171 -2.44 -16.22 17.63
CA ASP A 171 -2.23 -15.04 16.81
C ASP A 171 -3.34 -14.90 15.77
N GLY A 172 -4.53 -14.50 16.24
CA GLY A 172 -5.71 -14.36 15.39
C GLY A 172 -5.59 -13.23 14.36
N ILE A 173 -6.38 -13.40 13.27
CA ILE A 173 -6.63 -12.35 12.28
C ILE A 173 -7.51 -11.28 12.92
N VAL A 174 -7.17 -10.02 12.71
CA VAL A 174 -7.90 -8.89 13.27
C VAL A 174 -8.30 -7.88 12.21
N ARG A 175 -9.43 -7.24 12.46
CA ARG A 175 -9.82 -6.01 11.78
C ARG A 175 -9.08 -4.86 12.46
N VAL A 176 -8.35 -4.07 11.70
CA VAL A 176 -7.65 -2.87 12.19
C VAL A 176 -8.54 -1.66 11.96
N SER A 177 -9.07 -1.09 13.04
CA SER A 177 -9.94 0.10 12.98
C SER A 177 -9.21 1.41 13.32
N SER A 178 -8.04 1.30 13.94
CA SER A 178 -7.15 2.42 14.23
C SER A 178 -5.75 1.89 14.45
N SER A 179 -4.77 2.45 13.78
CA SER A 179 -3.35 2.18 14.01
C SER A 179 -2.50 3.31 13.47
N THR A 180 -1.43 3.62 14.17
CA THR A 180 -0.33 4.44 13.69
C THR A 180 0.82 3.56 13.22
N THR A 181 1.84 4.12 12.65
CA THR A 181 3.00 3.56 11.95
C THR A 181 2.71 3.08 10.53
N SER A 182 3.56 3.49 9.62
CA SER A 182 3.56 3.12 8.20
C SER A 182 4.71 2.17 7.83
N SER A 183 5.34 1.56 8.84
CA SER A 183 6.58 0.79 8.67
C SER A 183 6.45 -0.38 7.71
N ALA A 184 5.28 -1.05 7.64
CA ALA A 184 5.06 -2.12 6.68
C ALA A 184 3.58 -2.41 6.46
N TYR A 185 3.17 -2.46 5.20
CA TYR A 185 1.81 -2.84 4.80
C TYR A 185 1.75 -3.41 3.38
N VAL A 186 0.76 -4.27 3.12
CA VAL A 186 0.38 -4.69 1.77
C VAL A 186 -0.85 -3.92 1.34
N ILE A 187 -0.88 -3.44 0.10
CA ILE A 187 -1.99 -2.68 -0.46
C ILE A 187 -2.35 -3.20 -1.84
N LYS A 188 -3.65 -3.27 -2.14
CA LYS A 188 -4.18 -3.67 -3.43
C LYS A 188 -4.32 -2.49 -4.40
N GLN A 189 -4.21 -2.77 -5.70
CA GLN A 189 -4.24 -1.79 -6.79
C GLN A 189 -5.48 -0.87 -6.75
N HIS A 190 -6.67 -1.44 -6.51
CA HIS A 190 -7.91 -0.66 -6.46
C HIS A 190 -7.93 0.41 -5.36
N TYR A 191 -7.03 0.29 -4.37
CA TYR A 191 -6.94 1.20 -3.24
C TYR A 191 -5.84 2.27 -3.39
N TYR A 192 -4.96 2.18 -4.40
CA TYR A 192 -3.84 3.12 -4.59
C TYR A 192 -4.32 4.56 -4.72
N ASP A 193 -5.30 4.83 -5.59
CA ASP A 193 -5.77 6.19 -5.83
C ASP A 193 -6.37 6.84 -4.60
N LYS A 194 -7.04 6.05 -3.76
CA LYS A 194 -7.60 6.53 -2.51
C LYS A 194 -6.51 6.93 -1.50
N MET A 195 -5.46 6.13 -1.40
CA MET A 195 -4.30 6.45 -0.56
C MET A 195 -3.51 7.65 -1.10
N ILE A 196 -3.26 7.69 -2.40
CA ILE A 196 -2.58 8.82 -3.06
C ILE A 196 -3.36 10.12 -2.83
N ALA A 197 -4.68 10.09 -2.94
CA ALA A 197 -5.52 11.27 -2.71
C ALA A 197 -5.39 11.79 -1.27
N LEU A 198 -5.47 10.90 -0.27
CA LEU A 198 -5.24 11.28 1.13
C LEU A 198 -3.84 11.89 1.32
N PHE A 199 -2.80 11.20 0.87
CA PHE A 199 -1.42 11.66 1.06
C PHE A 199 -1.13 12.97 0.34
N THR A 200 -1.70 13.17 -0.85
CA THR A 200 -1.60 14.43 -1.59
C THR A 200 -2.28 15.58 -0.83
N TYR A 201 -3.45 15.33 -0.24
CA TYR A 201 -4.12 16.30 0.62
C TYR A 201 -3.25 16.67 1.84
N LEU A 202 -2.70 15.69 2.55
CA LEU A 202 -1.84 15.91 3.71
C LEU A 202 -0.56 16.69 3.35
N ASN A 203 0.06 16.36 2.21
CA ASN A 203 1.20 17.10 1.69
C ASN A 203 0.85 18.59 1.46
N GLY A 204 -0.31 18.87 0.86
CA GLY A 204 -0.80 20.24 0.65
C GLY A 204 -1.10 20.98 1.95
N MET A 205 -1.64 20.29 2.97
CA MET A 205 -1.88 20.90 4.29
C MET A 205 -0.58 21.28 4.99
N MET A 206 0.47 20.47 4.85
CA MET A 206 1.80 20.79 5.38
C MET A 206 2.46 21.97 4.65
N ASP A 207 2.13 22.24 3.39
CA ASP A 207 2.56 23.45 2.68
C ASP A 207 1.80 24.68 3.15
N ALA A 208 0.49 24.56 3.35
CA ALA A 208 -0.36 25.67 3.78
C ALA A 208 -0.08 26.09 5.23
N SER A 209 0.34 25.15 6.09
CA SER A 209 0.62 25.39 7.51
C SER A 209 2.09 25.73 7.82
N ALA A 210 2.80 26.33 6.87
CA ALA A 210 4.23 26.66 6.97
C ALA A 210 4.67 27.46 8.22
N TRP A 211 3.73 27.93 9.02
CA TRP A 211 3.92 28.70 10.26
C TRP A 211 3.79 27.87 11.54
N SER A 212 3.48 26.57 11.44
CA SER A 212 3.35 25.70 12.60
C SER A 212 4.73 25.26 13.10
N ASN A 213 5.00 25.49 14.39
CA ASN A 213 6.23 25.03 15.05
C ASN A 213 6.17 23.55 15.49
N SER A 214 5.07 22.85 15.20
CA SER A 214 4.78 21.48 15.67
C SER A 214 5.48 20.38 14.86
N GLY A 215 6.22 20.72 13.79
CA GLY A 215 6.79 19.73 12.86
C GLY A 215 5.75 19.00 12.02
N HIS A 216 4.49 19.49 12.02
CA HIS A 216 3.35 18.99 11.25
C HIS A 216 2.95 17.54 11.59
N GLU A 217 3.14 17.11 12.83
CA GLU A 217 2.74 15.79 13.31
C GLU A 217 1.24 15.51 13.09
N GLU A 218 0.40 16.55 13.19
CA GLU A 218 -1.04 16.47 12.94
C GLU A 218 -1.38 16.05 11.51
N TYR A 219 -0.47 16.23 10.54
CA TYR A 219 -0.61 15.81 9.15
C TYR A 219 0.23 14.57 8.81
N ALA A 220 0.80 13.89 9.81
CA ALA A 220 1.48 12.62 9.59
C ALA A 220 0.51 11.63 8.96
N LEU A 221 0.97 10.86 7.96
CA LEU A 221 0.12 9.98 7.17
C LEU A 221 -0.61 8.95 8.02
N ASP A 222 0.09 8.38 8.98
CA ASP A 222 -0.38 7.32 9.88
C ASP A 222 -1.37 7.83 10.96
N GLN A 223 -1.35 9.12 11.27
CA GLN A 223 -2.38 9.74 12.09
C GLN A 223 -3.69 9.96 11.32
N ASN A 224 -3.61 10.17 10.01
CA ASN A 224 -4.76 10.59 9.19
C ASN A 224 -5.44 9.43 8.46
N TRP A 225 -4.78 8.31 8.20
CA TRP A 225 -5.42 7.17 7.57
C TRP A 225 -6.38 6.38 8.47
N GLN A 226 -6.40 6.68 9.78
CA GLN A 226 -7.27 6.00 10.75
C GLN A 226 -8.77 6.13 10.41
N ALA A 227 -9.19 7.24 9.77
CA ALA A 227 -10.55 7.39 9.28
C ALA A 227 -10.89 6.37 8.17
N MET A 228 -9.89 6.00 7.36
CA MET A 228 -10.02 4.97 6.33
C MET A 228 -10.03 3.58 6.96
N GLN A 229 -9.19 3.32 7.95
CA GLN A 229 -9.15 2.05 8.69
C GLN A 229 -10.50 1.71 9.33
N LYS A 230 -11.21 2.70 9.87
CA LYS A 230 -12.55 2.50 10.46
C LYS A 230 -13.60 2.08 9.44
N ARG A 231 -13.49 2.55 8.21
CA ARG A 231 -14.52 2.46 7.18
C ARG A 231 -14.27 1.35 6.18
N ASP A 232 -12.98 1.16 5.83
CA ASP A 232 -12.55 0.32 4.73
C ASP A 232 -11.96 -1.01 5.25
N MET A 233 -11.63 -1.95 4.36
CA MET A 233 -11.22 -3.32 4.73
C MET A 233 -9.73 -3.42 5.04
N TRP A 234 -9.37 -3.01 6.26
CA TRP A 234 -8.00 -3.11 6.76
C TRP A 234 -7.87 -4.24 7.78
N TYR A 235 -6.95 -5.14 7.55
CA TYR A 235 -6.71 -6.30 8.39
C TYR A 235 -5.27 -6.39 8.85
N GLY A 236 -4.99 -7.27 9.78
CA GLY A 236 -3.68 -7.54 10.32
C GLY A 236 -3.72 -8.72 11.29
N TRP A 237 -2.77 -8.76 12.17
CA TRP A 237 -2.62 -9.83 13.16
C TRP A 237 -2.71 -9.27 14.58
N THR A 238 -3.12 -10.10 15.53
CA THR A 238 -3.06 -9.75 16.95
C THR A 238 -1.64 -9.37 17.36
N ASN A 239 -0.67 -10.21 17.01
CA ASN A 239 0.76 -9.91 17.13
C ASN A 239 1.32 -9.66 15.72
N ASP A 240 1.87 -8.49 15.52
CA ASP A 240 2.36 -8.04 14.22
C ASP A 240 3.49 -8.93 13.69
N LEU A 241 3.55 -9.09 12.37
CA LEU A 241 4.63 -9.82 11.68
C LEU A 241 5.90 -9.00 11.52
N ILE A 242 5.75 -7.68 11.56
CA ILE A 242 6.83 -6.70 11.42
C ILE A 242 6.68 -5.66 12.52
N ARG A 243 7.80 -5.16 13.00
CA ARG A 243 7.86 -4.01 13.89
C ARG A 243 8.79 -2.94 13.34
N GLN A 244 8.63 -1.74 13.81
CA GLN A 244 9.61 -0.69 13.62
C GLN A 244 10.81 -0.96 14.52
N ARG A 245 12.00 -1.05 13.93
CA ARG A 245 13.25 -1.28 14.66
C ARG A 245 13.56 -0.10 15.59
N ASN A 246 14.04 -0.41 16.78
CA ASN A 246 14.48 0.60 17.74
C ASN A 246 15.80 1.24 17.26
N SER A 247 15.69 2.15 16.30
CA SER A 247 16.83 2.89 15.75
C SER A 247 16.54 4.39 15.79
N THR A 248 17.58 5.21 15.73
CA THR A 248 17.42 6.66 15.78
C THR A 248 16.64 7.17 14.58
N SER A 249 15.39 7.58 14.79
CA SER A 249 14.53 8.17 13.76
C SER A 249 15.07 9.54 13.34
N THR A 250 15.16 9.78 12.04
CA THR A 250 15.56 11.09 11.50
C THR A 250 14.53 12.18 11.84
N ILE A 251 13.24 11.80 11.91
CA ILE A 251 12.14 12.70 12.33
C ILE A 251 12.29 13.06 13.80
N ASN A 252 12.48 12.06 14.67
CA ASN A 252 12.60 12.28 16.13
C ASN A 252 13.87 13.03 16.51
N GLN A 253 14.97 12.87 15.78
CA GLN A 253 16.19 13.66 16.01
C GLN A 253 15.95 15.17 15.84
N TRP A 254 15.18 15.54 14.84
CA TRP A 254 14.84 16.92 14.60
C TRP A 254 13.93 17.49 15.70
N LEU A 255 12.88 16.74 16.10
CA LEU A 255 11.99 17.11 17.20
C LEU A 255 12.76 17.31 18.50
N ALA A 256 13.68 16.40 18.84
CA ALA A 256 14.49 16.48 20.04
C ALA A 256 15.45 17.70 20.08
N LYS A 257 15.89 18.18 18.91
CA LYS A 257 16.74 19.38 18.81
C LYS A 257 15.96 20.68 18.95
N ASN A 258 14.69 20.72 18.54
CA ASN A 258 13.89 21.93 18.52
C ASN A 258 13.00 22.12 19.76
N ASN A 259 12.66 21.05 20.47
CA ASN A 259 11.95 21.13 21.75
C ASN A 259 12.83 21.52 22.95
N LYS A 260 14.12 21.78 22.73
CA LYS A 260 15.05 22.28 23.75
C LYS A 260 15.25 23.81 23.72
N LYS A 261 14.46 24.52 22.93
CA LYS A 261 14.38 25.98 22.91
C LYS A 261 13.02 26.43 23.44
#